data_79773c5aa6d566f10bcf7f3be1668a78
#
_entry.id   79773c5aa6d566f10bcf7f3be1668a78
#
_cell.length_a   1.000
_cell.length_b   1.000
_cell.length_c   1.000
_cell.angle_alpha   90.00
_cell.angle_beta   90.00
_cell.angle_gamma   90.00
#
_symmetry.space_group_name_H-M   'P 1'
#
loop_
_entity.id
_entity.type
_entity.pdbx_description
1 polymer ?
#
loop_
_entity_poly.entity_id
_entity_poly.type
_entity_poly.pdbx_seq_one_letter_code
_entity_poly.pdbx_strand_id
1 'polypeptide(L)'
;DVLPPWLSGAFAAAITGAVLSSYNAGLNSAAALYTVDLHLPMVNPKADGKRIGQIVQLVFMLVSLAMVPLYQNATSIIGTLQQLNGLYSMPVLASFIVAIFVRGANATAIRIALVFGVALYAFFTFAWTPLHYLHLMFITLVATSLVAVVLSRVMGAPAATAETA
;
A
#
# COMPACT_ATOMS: atom_id res chain seq x y z
N ASP A 1 -36.42 9.74 3.19
CA ASP A 1 -36.43 8.75 2.08
C ASP A 1 -36.50 9.48 0.74
N VAL A 2 -35.37 9.56 0.06
CA VAL A 2 -35.25 10.32 -1.21
C VAL A 2 -35.48 9.41 -2.43
N LEU A 3 -35.39 8.09 -2.25
CA LEU A 3 -35.50 7.13 -3.35
C LEU A 3 -36.66 6.13 -3.14
N PRO A 4 -37.39 5.75 -4.19
CA PRO A 4 -38.35 4.64 -4.13
C PRO A 4 -37.68 3.33 -3.70
N PRO A 5 -38.38 2.42 -2.99
CA PRO A 5 -37.80 1.18 -2.44
C PRO A 5 -37.10 0.29 -3.49
N TRP A 6 -37.65 0.18 -4.69
CA TRP A 6 -37.03 -0.60 -5.78
C TRP A 6 -35.72 0.01 -6.28
N LEU A 7 -35.63 1.34 -6.31
CA LEU A 7 -34.43 2.04 -6.75
C LEU A 7 -33.35 1.97 -5.67
N SER A 8 -33.72 2.04 -4.39
CA SER A 8 -32.82 1.83 -3.26
C SER A 8 -32.21 0.43 -3.27
N GLY A 9 -33.04 -0.60 -3.59
CA GLY A 9 -32.55 -1.97 -3.74
C GLY A 9 -31.58 -2.14 -4.91
N ALA A 10 -31.89 -1.58 -6.07
CA ALA A 10 -30.98 -1.59 -7.22
C ALA A 10 -29.67 -0.87 -6.96
N PHE A 11 -29.72 0.27 -6.29
CA PHE A 11 -28.53 1.05 -5.88
C PHE A 11 -27.66 0.27 -4.88
N ALA A 12 -28.27 -0.33 -3.87
CA ALA A 12 -27.55 -1.16 -2.91
C ALA A 12 -26.87 -2.36 -3.57
N ALA A 13 -27.56 -3.03 -4.50
CA ALA A 13 -27.00 -4.14 -5.26
C ALA A 13 -25.80 -3.69 -6.14
N ALA A 14 -25.92 -2.55 -6.80
CA ALA A 14 -24.85 -2.00 -7.64
C ALA A 14 -23.60 -1.65 -6.80
N ILE A 15 -23.77 -0.98 -5.66
CA ILE A 15 -22.66 -0.68 -4.76
C ILE A 15 -22.02 -1.96 -4.22
N THR A 16 -22.82 -2.90 -3.77
CA THR A 16 -22.32 -4.19 -3.25
C THR A 16 -21.52 -4.92 -4.33
N GLY A 17 -22.03 -4.98 -5.55
CA GLY A 17 -21.32 -5.58 -6.69
C GLY A 17 -19.99 -4.88 -7.00
N ALA A 18 -19.97 -3.56 -7.00
CA ALA A 18 -18.75 -2.78 -7.22
C ALA A 18 -17.70 -3.02 -6.14
N VAL A 19 -18.11 -3.02 -4.86
CA VAL A 19 -17.21 -3.29 -3.71
C VAL A 19 -16.64 -4.69 -3.78
N LEU A 20 -17.49 -5.71 -4.02
CA LEU A 20 -17.04 -7.11 -4.13
C LEU A 20 -16.09 -7.32 -5.31
N SER A 21 -16.36 -6.68 -6.45
CA SER A 21 -15.49 -6.73 -7.62
C SER A 21 -14.10 -6.14 -7.32
N SER A 22 -14.04 -4.95 -6.72
CA SER A 22 -12.80 -4.29 -6.34
C SER A 22 -12.03 -5.08 -5.28
N TYR A 23 -12.73 -5.62 -4.30
CA TYR A 23 -12.14 -6.45 -3.25
C TYR A 23 -11.50 -7.73 -3.83
N ASN A 24 -12.23 -8.43 -4.70
CA ASN A 24 -11.71 -9.63 -5.35
C ASN A 24 -10.50 -9.35 -6.24
N ALA A 25 -10.51 -8.25 -6.99
CA ALA A 25 -9.37 -7.81 -7.78
C ALA A 25 -8.15 -7.53 -6.91
N GLY A 26 -8.32 -6.82 -5.77
CA GLY A 26 -7.27 -6.55 -4.80
C GLY A 26 -6.66 -7.81 -4.20
N LEU A 27 -7.51 -8.74 -3.74
CA LEU A 27 -7.08 -10.04 -3.22
C LEU A 27 -6.27 -10.85 -4.24
N ASN A 28 -6.76 -10.91 -5.47
CA ASN A 28 -6.09 -11.65 -6.54
C ASN A 28 -4.71 -11.03 -6.88
N SER A 29 -4.64 -9.70 -6.97
CA SER A 29 -3.39 -8.99 -7.22
C SER A 29 -2.37 -9.20 -6.10
N ALA A 30 -2.80 -9.07 -4.84
CA ALA A 30 -1.92 -9.29 -3.69
C ALA A 30 -1.41 -10.74 -3.61
N ALA A 31 -2.28 -11.71 -3.87
CA ALA A 31 -1.90 -13.12 -3.91
C ALA A 31 -0.93 -13.43 -5.07
N ALA A 32 -1.14 -12.83 -6.23
CA ALA A 32 -0.25 -12.99 -7.38
C ALA A 32 1.14 -12.40 -7.07
N LEU A 33 1.22 -11.18 -6.56
CA LEU A 33 2.49 -10.55 -6.19
C LEU A 33 3.25 -11.37 -5.14
N TYR A 34 2.58 -11.81 -4.08
CA TYR A 34 3.23 -12.67 -3.10
C TYR A 34 3.75 -13.97 -3.72
N THR A 35 2.94 -14.61 -4.54
CA THR A 35 3.30 -15.90 -5.13
C THR A 35 4.46 -15.77 -6.10
N VAL A 36 4.40 -14.82 -7.03
CA VAL A 36 5.36 -14.67 -8.13
C VAL A 36 6.64 -13.98 -7.67
N ASP A 37 6.52 -12.93 -6.85
CA ASP A 37 7.67 -12.07 -6.52
C ASP A 37 8.38 -12.50 -5.22
N LEU A 38 7.67 -13.20 -4.32
CA LEU A 38 8.23 -13.62 -3.03
C LEU A 38 8.34 -15.13 -2.91
N HIS A 39 7.22 -15.86 -3.06
CA HIS A 39 7.21 -17.29 -2.74
C HIS A 39 8.04 -18.12 -3.73
N LEU A 40 7.81 -17.98 -5.01
CA LEU A 40 8.51 -18.76 -6.02
C LEU A 40 10.02 -18.46 -6.07
N PRO A 41 10.51 -17.21 -6.05
CA PRO A 41 11.94 -16.97 -6.12
C PRO A 41 12.68 -17.18 -4.79
N MET A 42 12.02 -16.97 -3.63
CA MET A 42 12.71 -16.94 -2.34
C MET A 42 12.46 -18.17 -1.46
N VAL A 43 11.31 -18.84 -1.59
CA VAL A 43 10.90 -19.94 -0.68
C VAL A 43 10.97 -21.27 -1.41
N ASN A 44 10.27 -21.44 -2.52
CA ASN A 44 10.25 -22.71 -3.25
C ASN A 44 9.98 -22.50 -4.74
N PRO A 45 11.03 -22.51 -5.59
CA PRO A 45 10.90 -22.34 -7.04
C PRO A 45 10.09 -23.44 -7.77
N LYS A 46 9.93 -24.60 -7.10
CA LYS A 46 9.20 -25.74 -7.67
C LYS A 46 7.76 -25.88 -7.16
N ALA A 47 7.30 -24.93 -6.37
CA ALA A 47 5.95 -24.96 -5.82
C ALA A 47 4.90 -24.72 -6.91
N ASP A 48 3.74 -25.32 -6.76
CA ASP A 48 2.56 -25.03 -7.61
C ASP A 48 2.04 -23.61 -7.29
N GLY A 49 2.39 -22.64 -8.15
CA GLY A 49 2.00 -21.24 -7.98
C GLY A 49 0.47 -21.06 -7.87
N LYS A 50 -0.33 -21.91 -8.52
CA LYS A 50 -1.78 -21.85 -8.41
C LYS A 50 -2.26 -22.17 -7.00
N ARG A 51 -1.75 -23.25 -6.41
CA ARG A 51 -2.10 -23.64 -5.02
C ARG A 51 -1.64 -22.61 -4.02
N ILE A 52 -0.43 -22.10 -4.17
CA ILE A 52 0.10 -21.05 -3.28
C ILE A 52 -0.77 -19.80 -3.39
N GLY A 53 -1.08 -19.33 -4.59
CA GLY A 53 -1.96 -18.18 -4.80
C GLY A 53 -3.33 -18.34 -4.14
N GLN A 54 -3.95 -19.51 -4.24
CA GLN A 54 -5.23 -19.80 -3.59
C GLN A 54 -5.14 -19.78 -2.06
N ILE A 55 -4.07 -20.35 -1.48
CA ILE A 55 -3.86 -20.34 -0.03
C ILE A 55 -3.65 -18.91 0.46
N VAL A 56 -2.82 -18.13 -0.23
CA VAL A 56 -2.54 -16.74 0.13
C VAL A 56 -3.79 -15.87 0.03
N GLN A 57 -4.59 -16.07 -1.02
CA GLN A 57 -5.87 -15.37 -1.18
C GLN A 57 -6.82 -15.69 -0.03
N LEU A 58 -6.92 -16.97 0.37
CA LEU A 58 -7.72 -17.38 1.52
C LEU A 58 -7.22 -16.74 2.82
N VAL A 59 -5.91 -16.72 3.06
CA VAL A 59 -5.31 -16.08 4.25
C VAL A 59 -5.63 -14.59 4.28
N PHE A 60 -5.44 -13.86 3.18
CA PHE A 60 -5.76 -12.44 3.10
C PHE A 60 -7.26 -12.17 3.31
N MET A 61 -8.12 -13.04 2.78
CA MET A 61 -9.56 -12.94 3.03
C MET A 61 -9.89 -13.11 4.53
N LEU A 62 -9.30 -14.10 5.19
CA LEU A 62 -9.51 -14.33 6.63
C LEU A 62 -8.96 -13.18 7.48
N VAL A 63 -7.79 -12.65 7.13
CA VAL A 63 -7.22 -11.47 7.80
C VAL A 63 -8.13 -10.25 7.61
N SER A 64 -8.63 -9.99 6.40
CA SER A 64 -9.58 -8.90 6.14
C SER A 64 -10.84 -9.04 6.98
N LEU A 65 -11.39 -10.25 7.08
CA LEU A 65 -12.58 -10.52 7.88
C LEU A 65 -12.32 -10.30 9.38
N ALA A 66 -11.16 -10.75 9.86
CA ALA A 66 -10.75 -10.53 11.26
C ALA A 66 -10.54 -9.05 11.61
N MET A 67 -10.24 -8.20 10.63
CA MET A 67 -10.10 -6.76 10.84
C MET A 67 -11.45 -6.00 10.90
N VAL A 68 -12.54 -6.60 10.44
CA VAL A 68 -13.87 -5.94 10.42
C VAL A 68 -14.27 -5.36 11.78
N PRO A 69 -14.12 -6.06 12.93
CA PRO A 69 -14.48 -5.52 14.23
C PRO A 69 -13.73 -4.24 14.61
N LEU A 70 -12.51 -4.05 14.11
CA LEU A 70 -11.70 -2.86 14.40
C LEU A 70 -12.33 -1.59 13.79
N TYR A 71 -13.11 -1.74 12.72
CA TYR A 71 -13.75 -0.63 12.02
C TYR A 71 -15.17 -0.32 12.52
N GLN A 72 -15.77 -1.18 13.35
CA GLN A 72 -17.15 -1.00 13.82
C GLN A 72 -17.33 0.28 14.66
N ASN A 73 -16.27 0.72 15.35
CA ASN A 73 -16.30 1.92 16.20
C ASN A 73 -15.71 3.16 15.49
N ALA A 74 -15.38 3.07 14.20
CA ALA A 74 -14.84 4.20 13.46
C ALA A 74 -15.94 5.25 13.22
N THR A 75 -15.67 6.50 13.59
CA THR A 75 -16.57 7.63 13.36
C THR A 75 -16.85 7.91 11.89
N SER A 76 -15.89 7.53 11.01
CA SER A 76 -16.01 7.60 9.55
C SER A 76 -15.22 6.47 8.91
N ILE A 77 -15.91 5.54 8.25
CA ILE A 77 -15.28 4.46 7.51
C ILE A 77 -14.38 5.01 6.39
N ILE A 78 -14.86 6.01 5.66
CA ILE A 78 -14.10 6.65 4.56
C ILE A 78 -12.85 7.35 5.13
N GLY A 79 -12.96 8.06 6.23
CA GLY A 79 -11.82 8.71 6.89
C GLY A 79 -10.75 7.71 7.32
N THR A 80 -11.16 6.60 7.93
CA THR A 80 -10.26 5.53 8.36
C THR A 80 -9.58 4.84 7.18
N LEU A 81 -10.32 4.56 6.10
CA LEU A 81 -9.76 4.00 4.88
C LEU A 81 -8.73 4.95 4.23
N GLN A 82 -9.03 6.25 4.18
CA GLN A 82 -8.09 7.24 3.65
C GLN A 82 -6.83 7.35 4.51
N GLN A 83 -6.97 7.30 5.82
CA GLN A 83 -5.84 7.32 6.74
C GLN A 83 -4.94 6.09 6.56
N LEU A 84 -5.51 4.90 6.44
CA LEU A 84 -4.75 3.68 6.16
C LEU A 84 -4.14 3.68 4.76
N ASN A 85 -4.86 4.21 3.76
CA ASN A 85 -4.33 4.35 2.42
C ASN A 85 -3.10 5.28 2.39
N GLY A 86 -3.11 6.36 3.15
CA GLY A 86 -1.98 7.27 3.29
C GLY A 86 -0.72 6.62 3.83
N LEU A 87 -0.86 5.59 4.68
CA LEU A 87 0.24 4.89 5.32
C LEU A 87 1.24 4.29 4.31
N TYR A 88 0.73 3.69 3.24
CA TYR A 88 1.58 3.08 2.22
C TYR A 88 1.67 3.91 0.93
N SER A 89 0.60 4.60 0.53
CA SER A 89 0.57 5.31 -0.74
C SER A 89 1.53 6.49 -0.79
N MET A 90 1.65 7.27 0.30
CA MET A 90 2.51 8.45 0.31
C MET A 90 4.00 8.12 0.28
N PRO A 91 4.53 7.17 1.09
CA PRO A 91 5.92 6.75 0.98
C PRO A 91 6.25 6.10 -0.37
N VAL A 92 5.33 5.30 -0.93
CA VAL A 92 5.51 4.69 -2.24
C VAL A 92 5.56 5.76 -3.34
N LEU A 93 4.60 6.71 -3.34
CA LEU A 93 4.57 7.82 -4.29
C LEU A 93 5.85 8.66 -4.21
N ALA A 94 6.32 8.99 -3.00
CA ALA A 94 7.58 9.69 -2.78
C ALA A 94 8.76 8.95 -3.40
N SER A 95 8.80 7.63 -3.21
CA SER A 95 9.85 6.77 -3.77
C SER A 95 9.87 6.78 -5.29
N PHE A 96 8.69 6.72 -5.93
CA PHE A 96 8.57 6.83 -7.38
C PHE A 96 8.99 8.20 -7.90
N ILE A 97 8.56 9.29 -7.25
CA ILE A 97 8.94 10.66 -7.63
C ILE A 97 10.47 10.80 -7.61
N VAL A 98 11.11 10.36 -6.53
CA VAL A 98 12.57 10.46 -6.42
C VAL A 98 13.27 9.57 -7.44
N ALA A 99 12.79 8.34 -7.66
CA ALA A 99 13.38 7.42 -8.63
C ALA A 99 13.35 7.95 -10.07
N ILE A 100 12.28 8.66 -10.45
CA ILE A 100 12.08 9.19 -11.80
C ILE A 100 12.80 10.54 -12.00
N PHE A 101 12.69 11.45 -11.03
CA PHE A 101 13.14 12.83 -11.20
C PHE A 101 14.56 13.10 -10.72
N VAL A 102 15.12 12.26 -9.84
CA VAL A 102 16.46 12.45 -9.29
C VAL A 102 17.46 11.58 -10.02
N ARG A 103 18.31 12.21 -10.86
CA ARG A 103 19.41 11.51 -11.57
C ARG A 103 20.41 10.94 -10.56
N GLY A 104 20.71 9.65 -10.70
CA GLY A 104 21.62 8.95 -9.80
C GLY A 104 21.01 8.54 -8.46
N ALA A 105 19.68 8.45 -8.37
CA ALA A 105 19.00 7.96 -7.20
C ALA A 105 19.47 6.53 -6.84
N ASN A 106 19.88 6.35 -5.59
CA ASN A 106 20.34 5.07 -5.08
C ASN A 106 19.17 4.20 -4.63
N ALA A 107 19.03 3.00 -5.16
CA ALA A 107 17.94 2.08 -4.81
C ALA A 107 17.89 1.75 -3.31
N THR A 108 19.05 1.63 -2.66
CA THR A 108 19.12 1.37 -1.20
C THR A 108 18.63 2.58 -0.40
N ALA A 109 19.00 3.80 -0.83
CA ALA A 109 18.53 5.03 -0.21
C ALA A 109 17.01 5.18 -0.31
N ILE A 110 16.42 4.84 -1.45
CA ILE A 110 14.97 4.87 -1.66
C ILE A 110 14.27 3.85 -0.77
N ARG A 111 14.80 2.62 -0.64
CA ARG A 111 14.24 1.60 0.26
C ARG A 111 14.24 2.05 1.72
N ILE A 112 15.34 2.65 2.19
CA ILE A 112 15.43 3.19 3.55
C ILE A 112 14.44 4.33 3.74
N ALA A 113 14.34 5.25 2.79
CA ALA A 113 13.40 6.37 2.85
C ALA A 113 11.94 5.89 2.85
N LEU A 114 11.61 4.83 2.10
CA LEU A 114 10.28 4.22 2.10
C LEU A 114 9.92 3.70 3.49
N VAL A 115 10.81 2.92 4.11
CA VAL A 115 10.59 2.40 5.48
C VAL A 115 10.45 3.56 6.47
N PHE A 116 11.29 4.60 6.36
CA PHE A 116 11.18 5.81 7.17
C PHE A 116 9.83 6.49 7.01
N GLY A 117 9.34 6.66 5.77
CA GLY A 117 8.05 7.29 5.49
C GLY A 117 6.88 6.52 6.08
N VAL A 118 6.88 5.19 5.96
CA VAL A 118 5.86 4.33 6.60
C VAL A 118 5.91 4.45 8.12
N ALA A 119 7.10 4.41 8.72
CA ALA A 119 7.28 4.54 10.17
C ALA A 119 6.84 5.93 10.67
N LEU A 120 7.18 6.99 9.94
CA LEU A 120 6.78 8.37 10.26
C LEU A 120 5.25 8.50 10.24
N TYR A 121 4.60 8.02 9.18
CA TYR A 121 3.15 8.08 9.07
C TYR A 121 2.46 7.25 10.16
N ALA A 122 2.95 6.03 10.40
CA ALA A 122 2.43 5.15 11.44
C ALA A 122 2.54 5.79 12.83
N PHE A 123 3.67 6.40 13.13
CA PHE A 123 3.87 7.09 14.40
C PHE A 123 2.84 8.19 14.63
N PHE A 124 2.65 9.09 13.66
CA PHE A 124 1.66 10.17 13.78
C PHE A 124 0.22 9.67 13.72
N THR A 125 -0.05 8.54 13.10
CA THR A 125 -1.40 7.95 13.04
C THR A 125 -1.79 7.26 14.33
N PHE A 126 -0.87 6.51 14.96
CA PHE A 126 -1.19 5.62 16.08
C PHE A 126 -0.70 6.13 17.43
N ALA A 127 0.40 6.87 17.49
CA ALA A 127 1.00 7.32 18.74
C ALA A 127 0.65 8.77 19.09
N TRP A 128 0.58 9.65 18.11
CA TRP A 128 0.33 11.08 18.35
C TRP A 128 -0.40 11.70 17.15
N THR A 129 -1.70 11.93 17.28
CA THR A 129 -2.61 12.38 16.23
C THR A 129 -3.00 13.86 16.33
N PRO A 130 -2.06 14.84 16.28
CA PRO A 130 -2.42 16.26 16.33
C PRO A 130 -2.90 16.81 14.99
N LEU A 131 -2.66 16.06 13.89
CA LEU A 131 -2.86 16.54 12.53
C LEU A 131 -3.97 15.75 11.81
N HIS A 132 -4.74 16.48 11.00
CA HIS A 132 -5.68 15.84 10.10
C HIS A 132 -4.91 15.00 9.06
N TYR A 133 -5.45 13.84 8.68
CA TYR A 133 -4.77 12.87 7.80
C TYR A 133 -4.26 13.47 6.48
N LEU A 134 -4.95 14.47 5.92
CA LEU A 134 -4.51 15.16 4.69
C LEU A 134 -3.18 15.90 4.86
N HIS A 135 -3.00 16.59 6.00
CA HIS A 135 -1.73 17.25 6.30
C HIS A 135 -0.62 16.24 6.52
N LEU A 136 -0.95 15.14 7.20
CA LEU A 136 -0.01 14.06 7.45
C LEU A 136 0.45 13.39 6.15
N MET A 137 -0.47 13.16 5.21
CA MET A 137 -0.14 12.66 3.87
C MET A 137 0.88 13.56 3.16
N PHE A 138 0.64 14.88 3.16
CA PHE A 138 1.55 15.83 2.52
C PHE A 138 2.91 15.89 3.21
N ILE A 139 2.93 15.98 4.53
CA ILE A 139 4.18 16.00 5.32
C ILE A 139 4.99 14.73 5.06
N THR A 140 4.34 13.57 5.06
CA THR A 140 5.02 12.29 4.81
C THR A 140 5.58 12.22 3.39
N LEU A 141 4.83 12.68 2.38
CA LEU A 141 5.30 12.74 1.01
C LEU A 141 6.58 13.58 0.90
N VAL A 142 6.56 14.79 1.45
CA VAL A 142 7.71 15.71 1.41
C VAL A 142 8.89 15.17 2.21
N ALA A 143 8.65 14.71 3.44
CA ALA A 143 9.70 14.19 4.31
C ALA A 143 10.38 12.96 3.71
N THR A 144 9.60 12.00 3.19
CA THR A 144 10.14 10.80 2.54
C THR A 144 10.94 11.16 1.30
N SER A 145 10.44 12.09 0.47
CA SER A 145 11.16 12.55 -0.72
C SER A 145 12.49 13.22 -0.36
N LEU A 146 12.51 14.10 0.64
CA LEU A 146 13.71 14.75 1.12
C LEU A 146 14.73 13.74 1.66
N VAL A 147 14.30 12.80 2.49
CA VAL A 147 15.17 11.75 3.03
C VAL A 147 15.76 10.90 1.90
N ALA A 148 14.95 10.51 0.91
CA ALA A 148 15.40 9.74 -0.23
C ALA A 148 16.45 10.48 -1.07
N VAL A 149 16.26 11.78 -1.30
CA VAL A 149 17.21 12.63 -2.05
C VAL A 149 18.52 12.79 -1.26
N VAL A 150 18.42 13.13 0.03
CA VAL A 150 19.60 13.32 0.88
C VAL A 150 20.42 12.04 0.98
N LEU A 151 19.78 10.91 1.28
CA LEU A 151 20.45 9.62 1.36
C LEU A 151 21.05 9.19 0.01
N SER A 152 20.35 9.44 -1.11
CA SER A 152 20.90 9.13 -2.43
C SER A 152 22.16 9.93 -2.74
N ARG A 153 22.24 11.19 -2.29
CA ARG A 153 23.45 12.02 -2.45
C ARG A 153 24.58 11.60 -1.53
N VAL A 154 24.27 11.21 -0.29
CA VAL A 154 25.28 10.75 0.67
C VAL A 154 25.86 9.38 0.30
N MET A 155 24.99 8.47 -0.17
CA MET A 155 25.40 7.11 -0.53
C MET A 155 26.03 7.00 -1.93
N GLY A 156 26.00 8.08 -2.72
CA GLY A 156 26.52 8.12 -4.09
C GLY A 156 25.66 7.37 -5.10
N ALA A 157 25.92 7.59 -6.38
CA ALA A 157 25.29 6.84 -7.45
C ALA A 157 25.65 5.34 -7.32
N PRO A 158 24.71 4.41 -7.53
CA PRO A 158 25.04 2.99 -7.59
C PRO A 158 26.11 2.81 -8.65
N ALA A 159 27.18 2.07 -8.32
CA ALA A 159 28.13 1.61 -9.32
C ALA A 159 27.29 0.93 -10.41
N ALA A 160 27.41 1.41 -11.64
CA ALA A 160 26.73 0.79 -12.79
C ALA A 160 27.16 -0.68 -12.79
N THR A 161 26.26 -1.58 -12.42
CA THR A 161 26.45 -3.00 -12.67
C THR A 161 26.53 -3.12 -14.18
N ALA A 162 27.75 -3.31 -14.68
CA ALA A 162 28.03 -3.72 -16.04
C ALA A 162 27.41 -5.12 -16.22
N GLU A 163 26.17 -5.16 -16.61
CA GLU A 163 25.46 -6.39 -17.00
C GLU A 163 24.71 -6.10 -18.29
N THR A 164 25.50 -5.99 -19.34
CA THR A 164 25.06 -6.20 -20.72
C THR A 164 26.23 -6.82 -21.50
N ALA A 165 26.30 -8.09 -21.49
CA ALA A 165 26.92 -8.87 -22.57
C ALA A 165 26.10 -10.14 -22.75
#